data_9833318421905656d8c3956722067b72
#
_entry.id   9833318421905656d8c3956722067b72
#
_cell.length_a   1.000
_cell.length_b   1.000
_cell.length_c   1.000
_cell.angle_alpha   90.00
_cell.angle_beta   90.00
_cell.angle_gamma   90.00
#
_symmetry.space_group_name_H-M   'P 1'
#
loop_
_entity.id
_entity.type
_entity.pdbx_description
1 polymer ?
#
loop_
_entity_poly.entity_id
_entity_poly.type
_entity_poly.pdbx_seq_one_letter_code
_entity_poly.pdbx_strand_id
1 'polypeptide(L)'
;NKISVDTKLNRTNVYGALTKLMDKGVVSYVVKNKVKWFEAKSPSSVIVLIKEKEAELKQVEKNIVNELKMISKAHPDTKKPLEASILTGRNGLRMIFEEILEAKKPISIMAAKSLQLRSFLGPYFLLWNKQRDQLGIIQRSLFPKSIKDRVAHEYSRYFSYKILDDAFSNPTTTIIYGDVCLL
;
A
#
# COMPACT_ATOMS: atom_id res chain seq x y z
N ASN A 1 -7.43 -25.07 -35.35
CA ASN A 1 -7.79 -24.57 -34.00
C ASN A 1 -7.97 -23.05 -34.06
N LYS A 2 -9.22 -22.60 -34.16
CA LYS A 2 -9.57 -21.19 -34.42
C LYS A 2 -8.90 -20.23 -33.41
N ILE A 3 -8.94 -20.56 -32.12
CA ILE A 3 -8.35 -19.72 -31.07
C ILE A 3 -6.83 -19.51 -31.26
N SER A 4 -6.09 -20.56 -31.67
CA SER A 4 -4.65 -20.46 -31.92
C SER A 4 -4.32 -19.54 -33.11
N VAL A 5 -5.17 -19.52 -34.13
CA VAL A 5 -5.04 -18.63 -35.27
C VAL A 5 -5.35 -17.19 -34.88
N ASP A 6 -6.46 -16.98 -34.22
CA ASP A 6 -6.94 -15.63 -33.82
C ASP A 6 -5.99 -14.93 -32.81
N THR A 7 -5.39 -15.71 -31.89
CA THR A 7 -4.48 -15.18 -30.85
C THR A 7 -3.01 -15.18 -31.27
N LYS A 8 -2.65 -15.78 -32.42
CA LYS A 8 -1.25 -15.99 -32.86
C LYS A 8 -0.38 -16.76 -31.83
N LEU A 9 -1.01 -17.49 -30.92
CA LEU A 9 -0.32 -18.33 -29.94
C LEU A 9 -0.21 -19.78 -30.45
N ASN A 10 0.84 -20.48 -30.05
CA ASN A 10 0.94 -21.89 -30.37
C ASN A 10 -0.15 -22.69 -29.62
N ARG A 11 -0.49 -23.86 -30.17
CA ARG A 11 -1.59 -24.69 -29.68
C ARG A 11 -1.42 -25.11 -28.23
N THR A 12 -0.20 -25.41 -27.80
CA THR A 12 0.12 -25.81 -26.41
C THR A 12 -0.16 -24.69 -25.41
N ASN A 13 0.27 -23.47 -25.74
CA ASN A 13 0.03 -22.30 -24.91
C ASN A 13 -1.47 -21.96 -24.79
N VAL A 14 -2.23 -22.12 -25.89
CA VAL A 14 -3.69 -21.92 -25.84
C VAL A 14 -4.35 -22.92 -24.89
N TYR A 15 -4.01 -24.22 -24.98
CA TYR A 15 -4.56 -25.19 -24.02
C TYR A 15 -4.13 -24.95 -22.60
N GLY A 16 -2.87 -24.57 -22.33
CA GLY A 16 -2.41 -24.19 -20.99
C GLY A 16 -3.15 -22.99 -20.43
N ALA A 17 -3.42 -21.97 -21.26
CA ALA A 17 -4.21 -20.81 -20.87
C ALA A 17 -5.68 -21.17 -20.57
N LEU A 18 -6.30 -21.99 -21.45
CA LEU A 18 -7.67 -22.44 -21.26
C LEU A 18 -7.84 -23.28 -19.99
N THR A 19 -6.89 -24.16 -19.66
CA THR A 19 -6.89 -24.91 -18.41
C THR A 19 -6.89 -23.98 -17.20
N LYS A 20 -5.96 -23.01 -17.18
CA LYS A 20 -5.90 -22.02 -16.10
C LYS A 20 -7.18 -21.17 -15.98
N LEU A 21 -7.84 -20.86 -17.09
CA LEU A 21 -9.11 -20.13 -17.09
C LEU A 21 -10.27 -21.00 -16.61
N MET A 22 -10.25 -22.30 -16.91
CA MET A 22 -11.23 -23.26 -16.37
C MET A 22 -11.06 -23.46 -14.87
N ASP A 23 -9.81 -23.61 -14.40
CA ASP A 23 -9.52 -23.71 -12.96
C ASP A 23 -10.02 -22.48 -12.18
N LYS A 24 -9.98 -21.32 -12.84
CA LYS A 24 -10.56 -20.07 -12.30
C LYS A 24 -12.08 -19.96 -12.49
N GLY A 25 -12.74 -20.93 -13.14
CA GLY A 25 -14.18 -20.93 -13.35
C GLY A 25 -14.73 -19.87 -14.32
N VAL A 26 -13.86 -19.19 -15.10
CA VAL A 26 -14.27 -18.15 -16.07
C VAL A 26 -14.46 -18.68 -17.50
N VAL A 27 -14.02 -19.90 -17.77
CA VAL A 27 -14.24 -20.62 -19.02
C VAL A 27 -14.80 -22.00 -18.72
N SER A 28 -15.71 -22.48 -19.55
CA SER A 28 -16.19 -23.85 -19.57
C SER A 28 -16.02 -24.47 -20.97
N TYR A 29 -16.21 -25.75 -21.11
CA TYR A 29 -16.28 -26.37 -22.41
C TYR A 29 -17.43 -27.36 -22.51
N VAL A 30 -17.91 -27.54 -23.72
CA VAL A 30 -18.84 -28.62 -24.10
C VAL A 30 -18.20 -29.48 -25.21
N VAL A 31 -18.51 -30.76 -25.23
CA VAL A 31 -18.03 -31.66 -26.26
C VAL A 31 -19.14 -31.84 -27.28
N LYS A 32 -18.89 -31.43 -28.54
CA LYS A 32 -19.77 -31.66 -29.66
C LYS A 32 -18.98 -32.40 -30.79
N ASN A 33 -19.48 -33.51 -31.23
CA ASN A 33 -18.85 -34.32 -32.29
C ASN A 33 -17.35 -34.62 -31.98
N LYS A 34 -17.05 -35.07 -30.78
CA LYS A 34 -15.67 -35.34 -30.29
C LYS A 34 -14.74 -34.13 -30.27
N VAL A 35 -15.25 -32.92 -30.44
CA VAL A 35 -14.48 -31.66 -30.39
C VAL A 35 -14.88 -30.85 -29.17
N LYS A 36 -13.90 -30.31 -28.44
CA LYS A 36 -14.12 -29.40 -27.31
C LYS A 36 -14.38 -27.99 -27.83
N TRP A 37 -15.52 -27.44 -27.42
CA TRP A 37 -15.91 -26.05 -27.67
C TRP A 37 -15.82 -25.28 -26.35
N PHE A 38 -14.98 -24.28 -26.31
CA PHE A 38 -14.76 -23.46 -25.10
C PHE A 38 -15.69 -22.26 -25.15
N GLU A 39 -16.28 -21.94 -24.00
CA GLU A 39 -17.22 -20.85 -23.83
C GLU A 39 -16.81 -20.01 -22.62
N ALA A 40 -16.70 -18.70 -22.82
CA ALA A 40 -16.49 -17.77 -21.71
C ALA A 40 -17.77 -17.65 -20.89
N LYS A 41 -17.66 -17.76 -19.57
CA LYS A 41 -18.77 -17.48 -18.67
C LYS A 41 -19.07 -16.00 -18.58
N SER A 42 -20.19 -15.64 -17.96
CA SER A 42 -20.57 -14.25 -17.74
C SER A 42 -19.46 -13.44 -17.08
N PRO A 43 -19.24 -12.17 -17.46
CA PRO A 43 -18.29 -11.28 -16.79
C PRO A 43 -18.47 -11.20 -15.27
N SER A 44 -19.68 -11.44 -14.75
CA SER A 44 -19.96 -11.53 -13.32
C SER A 44 -19.19 -12.63 -12.60
N SER A 45 -18.77 -13.70 -13.29
CA SER A 45 -17.94 -14.75 -12.70
C SER A 45 -16.55 -14.24 -12.27
N VAL A 46 -16.04 -13.21 -12.92
CA VAL A 46 -14.78 -12.53 -12.52
C VAL A 46 -14.96 -11.79 -11.19
N ILE A 47 -16.13 -11.17 -11.00
CA ILE A 47 -16.44 -10.48 -9.73
C ILE A 47 -16.51 -11.47 -8.57
N VAL A 48 -17.07 -12.65 -8.79
CA VAL A 48 -17.10 -13.73 -7.78
C VAL A 48 -15.66 -14.12 -7.39
N LEU A 49 -14.79 -14.31 -8.37
CA LEU A 49 -13.38 -14.64 -8.16
C LEU A 49 -12.63 -13.58 -7.30
N ILE A 50 -12.90 -12.29 -7.58
CA ILE A 50 -12.32 -11.19 -6.80
C ILE A 50 -12.80 -11.27 -5.35
N LYS A 51 -14.10 -11.46 -5.12
CA LYS A 51 -14.68 -11.59 -3.77
C LYS A 51 -14.12 -12.79 -3.00
N GLU A 52 -13.92 -13.93 -3.67
CA GLU A 52 -13.28 -15.09 -3.07
C GLU A 52 -11.84 -14.78 -2.63
N LYS A 53 -11.06 -14.12 -3.47
CA LYS A 53 -9.69 -13.69 -3.13
C LYS A 53 -9.65 -12.65 -2.00
N GLU A 54 -10.58 -11.73 -1.98
CA GLU A 54 -10.72 -10.78 -0.86
C GLU A 54 -11.06 -11.51 0.45
N ALA A 55 -11.92 -12.51 0.41
CA ALA A 55 -12.28 -13.30 1.59
C ALA A 55 -11.08 -14.14 2.09
N GLU A 56 -10.33 -14.78 1.18
CA GLU A 56 -9.09 -15.49 1.53
C GLU A 56 -8.08 -14.57 2.22
N LEU A 57 -7.84 -13.38 1.64
CA LEU A 57 -6.91 -12.40 2.21
C LEU A 57 -7.35 -11.91 3.59
N LYS A 58 -8.64 -11.64 3.79
CA LYS A 58 -9.17 -11.27 5.11
C LYS A 58 -8.99 -12.38 6.15
N GLN A 59 -9.12 -13.65 5.74
CA GLN A 59 -8.89 -14.76 6.65
C GLN A 59 -7.42 -14.89 7.04
N VAL A 60 -6.51 -14.72 6.08
CA VAL A 60 -5.04 -14.71 6.33
C VAL A 60 -4.68 -13.56 7.28
N GLU A 61 -5.20 -12.35 7.02
CA GLU A 61 -5.02 -11.19 7.89
C GLU A 61 -5.46 -11.47 9.33
N LYS A 62 -6.66 -12.03 9.51
CA LYS A 62 -7.18 -12.39 10.83
C LYS A 62 -6.30 -13.40 11.56
N ASN A 63 -5.79 -14.40 10.85
CA ASN A 63 -4.91 -15.41 11.44
C ASN A 63 -3.58 -14.77 11.89
N ILE A 64 -2.97 -13.93 11.05
CA ILE A 64 -1.73 -13.20 11.36
C ILE A 64 -1.93 -12.30 12.59
N VAL A 65 -3.04 -11.53 12.66
CA VAL A 65 -3.33 -10.66 13.81
C VAL A 65 -3.42 -11.47 15.11
N ASN A 66 -4.01 -12.68 15.07
CA ASN A 66 -4.09 -13.53 16.25
C ASN A 66 -2.72 -14.06 16.68
N GLU A 67 -1.88 -14.47 15.73
CA GLU A 67 -0.51 -14.93 16.00
C GLU A 67 0.35 -13.80 16.55
N LEU A 68 0.28 -12.59 15.99
CA LEU A 68 0.99 -11.41 16.48
C LEU A 68 0.61 -11.05 17.92
N LYS A 69 -0.69 -11.19 18.31
CA LYS A 69 -1.12 -11.01 19.70
C LYS A 69 -0.49 -12.00 20.66
N MET A 70 -0.23 -13.22 20.23
CA MET A 70 0.47 -14.22 21.04
C MET A 70 1.95 -13.87 21.21
N ILE A 71 2.60 -13.43 20.13
CA ILE A 71 4.00 -12.99 20.14
C ILE A 71 4.19 -11.76 21.03
N SER A 72 3.32 -10.76 20.93
CA SER A 72 3.37 -9.53 21.74
C SER A 72 3.22 -9.81 23.24
N LYS A 73 2.44 -10.84 23.61
CA LYS A 73 2.35 -11.27 25.02
C LYS A 73 3.62 -11.95 25.52
N ALA A 74 4.34 -12.65 24.65
CA ALA A 74 5.58 -13.32 24.99
C ALA A 74 6.77 -12.35 25.09
N HIS A 75 6.70 -11.19 24.42
CA HIS A 75 7.72 -10.14 24.46
C HIS A 75 7.08 -8.83 24.94
N PRO A 76 6.87 -8.66 26.26
CA PRO A 76 6.41 -7.37 26.79
C PRO A 76 7.43 -6.28 26.46
N ASP A 77 6.94 -5.13 26.01
CA ASP A 77 7.74 -3.95 25.67
C ASP A 77 8.66 -3.58 26.82
N THR A 78 9.87 -4.08 26.82
CA THR A 78 10.94 -3.52 27.63
C THR A 78 11.24 -2.13 27.08
N LYS A 79 11.19 -1.10 27.93
CA LYS A 79 11.58 0.27 27.57
C LYS A 79 12.90 0.18 26.80
N LYS A 80 12.84 0.43 25.50
CA LYS A 80 14.03 0.37 24.66
C LYS A 80 14.99 1.45 25.11
N PRO A 81 16.26 1.11 25.37
CA PRO A 81 17.29 2.14 25.48
C PRO A 81 17.31 2.96 24.20
N LEU A 82 17.94 4.13 24.24
CA LEU A 82 18.07 5.01 23.07
C LEU A 82 18.75 4.24 21.94
N GLU A 83 17.97 3.72 21.01
CA GLU A 83 18.45 2.92 19.89
C GLU A 83 18.29 3.72 18.59
N ALA A 84 19.37 3.80 17.81
CA ALA A 84 19.31 4.27 16.45
C ALA A 84 19.25 3.06 15.52
N SER A 85 18.27 3.04 14.63
CA SER A 85 18.15 2.01 13.59
C SER A 85 18.14 2.65 12.20
N ILE A 86 18.72 1.94 11.24
CA ILE A 86 18.71 2.36 9.83
C ILE A 86 17.74 1.46 9.07
N LEU A 87 16.69 2.07 8.53
CA LEU A 87 15.74 1.39 7.68
C LEU A 87 15.96 1.79 6.22
N THR A 88 15.95 0.84 5.32
CA THR A 88 16.26 1.08 3.91
C THR A 88 15.08 0.72 3.00
N GLY A 89 14.99 1.45 1.89
CA GLY A 89 14.03 1.17 0.84
C GLY A 89 12.58 1.53 1.18
N ARG A 90 11.69 1.24 0.24
CA ARG A 90 10.26 1.58 0.33
C ARG A 90 9.55 0.87 1.49
N ASN A 91 9.92 -0.37 1.76
CA ASN A 91 9.26 -1.15 2.81
C ASN A 91 9.68 -0.67 4.21
N GLY A 92 10.95 -0.32 4.42
CA GLY A 92 11.41 0.29 5.66
C GLY A 92 10.69 1.59 5.96
N LEU A 93 10.51 2.44 4.94
CA LEU A 93 9.76 3.68 5.10
C LEU A 93 8.27 3.43 5.41
N ARG A 94 7.64 2.43 4.78
CA ARG A 94 6.25 2.06 5.11
C ARG A 94 6.11 1.59 6.55
N MET A 95 7.03 0.79 7.06
CA MET A 95 7.01 0.36 8.47
C MET A 95 6.94 1.55 9.42
N ILE A 96 7.78 2.56 9.19
CA ILE A 96 7.77 3.80 9.98
C ILE A 96 6.42 4.51 9.91
N PHE A 97 5.84 4.59 8.71
CA PHE A 97 4.55 5.25 8.53
C PHE A 97 3.41 4.51 9.24
N GLU A 98 3.44 3.17 9.30
CA GLU A 98 2.50 2.38 10.10
C GLU A 98 2.73 2.62 11.61
N GLU A 99 3.98 2.63 12.08
CA GLU A 99 4.29 2.96 13.49
C GLU A 99 3.75 4.33 13.92
N ILE A 100 3.81 5.32 13.04
CA ILE A 100 3.21 6.65 13.29
C ILE A 100 1.70 6.55 13.50
N LEU A 101 0.99 5.75 12.69
CA LEU A 101 -0.46 5.55 12.84
C LEU A 101 -0.78 4.82 14.16
N GLU A 102 0.01 3.81 14.52
CA GLU A 102 -0.14 3.06 15.76
C GLU A 102 0.12 3.93 17.00
N ALA A 103 1.13 4.79 16.94
CA ALA A 103 1.47 5.71 18.01
C ALA A 103 0.37 6.74 18.30
N LYS A 104 -0.44 7.10 17.30
CA LYS A 104 -1.54 8.08 17.40
C LYS A 104 -1.14 9.42 18.01
N LYS A 105 0.14 9.78 17.88
CA LYS A 105 0.70 11.03 18.44
C LYS A 105 0.78 12.11 17.36
N PRO A 106 0.73 13.39 17.72
CA PRO A 106 0.96 14.46 16.76
C PRO A 106 2.30 14.33 16.04
N ILE A 107 2.31 14.72 14.78
CA ILE A 107 3.48 14.62 13.90
C ILE A 107 3.98 16.02 13.58
N SER A 108 5.29 16.22 13.68
CA SER A 108 5.96 17.42 13.20
C SER A 108 6.91 17.04 12.06
N ILE A 109 6.77 17.71 10.93
CA ILE A 109 7.56 17.43 9.73
C ILE A 109 8.29 18.70 9.28
N MET A 110 9.59 18.61 9.14
CA MET A 110 10.37 19.60 8.39
C MET A 110 10.77 18.97 7.05
N ALA A 111 10.09 19.41 6.00
CA ALA A 111 10.25 18.82 4.68
C ALA A 111 11.51 19.32 3.98
N ALA A 112 12.16 18.40 3.28
CA ALA A 112 13.21 18.76 2.34
C ALA A 112 12.63 19.54 1.14
N LYS A 113 13.51 20.21 0.35
CA LYS A 113 13.13 20.91 -0.88
C LYS A 113 12.41 20.06 -1.92
N SER A 114 12.53 18.72 -1.83
CA SER A 114 11.88 17.79 -2.72
C SER A 114 10.74 17.07 -2.00
N LEU A 115 9.55 17.08 -2.57
CA LEU A 115 8.42 16.24 -2.12
C LEU A 115 8.60 14.76 -2.55
N GLN A 116 9.82 14.24 -2.46
CA GLN A 116 10.14 12.88 -2.93
C GLN A 116 9.40 11.79 -2.16
N LEU A 117 9.07 12.05 -0.90
CA LEU A 117 8.35 11.11 -0.06
C LEU A 117 7.03 10.64 -0.70
N ARG A 118 6.25 11.59 -1.24
CA ARG A 118 4.99 11.30 -1.94
C ARG A 118 5.21 10.47 -3.20
N SER A 119 6.19 10.80 -4.02
CA SER A 119 6.49 10.04 -5.24
C SER A 119 7.08 8.67 -4.92
N PHE A 120 7.89 8.57 -3.88
CA PHE A 120 8.53 7.33 -3.46
C PHE A 120 7.53 6.33 -2.88
N LEU A 121 6.58 6.78 -2.05
CA LEU A 121 5.54 5.94 -1.46
C LEU A 121 4.35 5.68 -2.40
N GLY A 122 4.15 6.55 -3.40
CA GLY A 122 3.09 6.40 -4.39
C GLY A 122 1.68 6.37 -3.79
N PRO A 123 0.78 5.47 -4.28
CA PRO A 123 -0.61 5.37 -3.80
C PRO A 123 -0.73 5.09 -2.29
N TYR A 124 0.25 4.42 -1.69
CA TYR A 124 0.27 4.16 -0.25
C TYR A 124 0.23 5.46 0.55
N PHE A 125 0.93 6.52 0.11
CA PHE A 125 0.94 7.81 0.82
C PHE A 125 -0.45 8.44 0.92
N LEU A 126 -1.28 8.28 -0.11
CA LEU A 126 -2.67 8.78 -0.10
C LEU A 126 -3.55 8.00 0.88
N LEU A 127 -3.41 6.68 0.91
CA LEU A 127 -4.11 5.81 1.86
C LEU A 127 -3.72 6.12 3.30
N TRP A 128 -2.42 6.27 3.54
CA TRP A 128 -1.89 6.63 4.85
C TRP A 128 -2.42 7.98 5.34
N ASN A 129 -2.42 9.02 4.51
CA ASN A 129 -2.99 10.32 4.89
C ASN A 129 -4.47 10.22 5.25
N LYS A 130 -5.24 9.43 4.50
CA LYS A 130 -6.65 9.19 4.81
C LYS A 130 -6.84 8.50 6.17
N GLN A 131 -6.03 7.50 6.47
CA GLN A 131 -6.04 6.80 7.77
C GLN A 131 -5.62 7.74 8.90
N ARG A 132 -4.56 8.51 8.70
CA ARG A 132 -4.09 9.53 9.65
C ARG A 132 -5.22 10.51 10.00
N ASP A 133 -5.93 11.02 8.99
CA ASP A 133 -7.07 11.93 9.20
C ASP A 133 -8.24 11.26 9.93
N GLN A 134 -8.56 10.01 9.60
CA GLN A 134 -9.59 9.23 10.30
C GLN A 134 -9.26 9.00 11.77
N LEU A 135 -7.98 8.84 12.09
CA LEU A 135 -7.47 8.70 13.46
C LEU A 135 -7.35 10.04 14.20
N GLY A 136 -7.58 11.17 13.52
CA GLY A 136 -7.46 12.50 14.11
C GLY A 136 -6.04 12.92 14.44
N ILE A 137 -5.02 12.30 13.84
CA ILE A 137 -3.62 12.59 14.12
C ILE A 137 -3.24 13.94 13.49
N ILE A 138 -2.90 14.90 14.32
CA ILE A 138 -2.51 16.25 13.92
C ILE A 138 -1.13 16.21 13.27
N GLN A 139 -1.01 16.77 12.06
CA GLN A 139 0.26 16.97 11.39
C GLN A 139 0.57 18.47 11.27
N ARG A 140 1.76 18.85 11.71
CA ARG A 140 2.31 20.19 11.54
C ARG A 140 3.55 20.10 10.67
N SER A 141 3.61 20.89 9.61
CA SER A 141 4.70 20.82 8.66
C SER A 141 5.35 22.18 8.42
N LEU A 142 6.67 22.18 8.25
CA LEU A 142 7.43 23.31 7.76
C LEU A 142 7.90 22.99 6.34
N PHE A 143 7.54 23.83 5.39
CA PHE A 143 7.92 23.64 3.99
C PHE A 143 8.80 24.79 3.51
N PRO A 144 9.84 24.53 2.73
CA PRO A 144 10.62 25.59 2.10
C PRO A 144 9.77 26.38 1.10
N LYS A 145 10.10 27.64 0.92
CA LYS A 145 9.39 28.56 0.01
C LYS A 145 9.36 28.05 -1.43
N SER A 146 10.41 27.37 -1.86
CA SER A 146 10.55 26.79 -3.21
C SER A 146 9.50 25.73 -3.58
N ILE A 147 8.79 25.15 -2.60
CA ILE A 147 7.75 24.15 -2.87
C ILE A 147 6.35 24.61 -2.45
N LYS A 148 6.18 25.89 -2.11
CA LYS A 148 4.92 26.47 -1.62
C LYS A 148 3.71 26.12 -2.51
N ASP A 149 3.84 26.32 -3.82
CA ASP A 149 2.74 26.11 -4.77
C ASP A 149 2.35 24.63 -4.91
N ARG A 150 3.26 23.71 -4.59
CA ARG A 150 3.01 22.26 -4.64
C ARG A 150 2.28 21.72 -3.41
N VAL A 151 2.29 22.47 -2.31
CA VAL A 151 1.69 22.09 -1.02
C VAL A 151 0.32 22.73 -0.85
N ALA A 152 0.03 23.84 -1.52
CA ALA A 152 -1.18 24.64 -1.36
C ALA A 152 -2.53 23.91 -1.57
N HIS A 153 -2.51 22.67 -2.04
CA HIS A 153 -3.69 21.86 -2.34
C HIS A 153 -3.96 20.74 -1.32
N GLU A 154 -3.18 20.64 -0.24
CA GLU A 154 -3.43 19.64 0.81
C GLU A 154 -4.32 20.21 1.90
N TYR A 155 -5.62 19.99 1.80
CA TYR A 155 -6.60 20.40 2.80
C TYR A 155 -7.02 19.22 3.66
N SER A 156 -6.73 19.30 4.95
CA SER A 156 -7.24 18.39 5.96
C SER A 156 -7.44 19.16 7.26
N ARG A 157 -8.49 18.81 8.01
CA ARG A 157 -8.76 19.38 9.34
C ARG A 157 -7.59 19.19 10.31
N TYR A 158 -6.83 18.13 10.12
CA TYR A 158 -5.71 17.73 10.99
C TYR A 158 -4.34 18.03 10.38
N PHE A 159 -4.31 18.89 9.36
CA PHE A 159 -3.08 19.30 8.69
C PHE A 159 -2.90 20.81 8.77
N SER A 160 -1.73 21.25 9.22
CA SER A 160 -1.33 22.65 9.19
C SER A 160 0.12 22.79 8.77
N TYR A 161 0.44 23.89 8.10
CA TYR A 161 1.83 24.12 7.69
C TYR A 161 2.22 25.59 7.78
N LYS A 162 3.52 25.83 7.83
CA LYS A 162 4.14 27.15 7.68
C LYS A 162 5.20 27.07 6.59
N ILE A 163 5.41 28.20 5.91
CA ILE A 163 6.44 28.33 4.92
C ILE A 163 7.69 28.90 5.59
N LEU A 164 8.82 28.25 5.33
CA LEU A 164 10.14 28.61 5.84
C LEU A 164 10.98 29.18 4.70
N ASP A 165 11.85 30.13 4.99
CA ASP A 165 12.82 30.61 4.01
C ASP A 165 13.76 29.48 3.58
N ASP A 166 14.11 29.44 2.29
CA ASP A 166 14.94 28.37 1.72
C ASP A 166 16.35 28.33 2.33
N ALA A 167 16.82 29.41 2.96
CA ALA A 167 18.07 29.42 3.72
C ALA A 167 18.07 28.44 4.90
N PHE A 168 16.90 28.13 5.46
CA PHE A 168 16.73 27.18 6.57
C PHE A 168 16.28 25.79 6.09
N SER A 169 16.26 25.53 4.79
CA SER A 169 15.84 24.24 4.26
C SER A 169 16.91 23.17 4.48
N ASN A 170 16.48 21.99 4.92
CA ASN A 170 17.35 20.82 5.08
C ASN A 170 17.38 19.98 3.78
N PRO A 171 18.50 19.30 3.47
CA PRO A 171 18.55 18.32 2.39
C PRO A 171 17.70 17.09 2.67
N THR A 172 17.43 16.77 3.95
CA THR A 172 16.65 15.62 4.39
C THR A 172 15.30 16.05 4.98
N THR A 173 14.33 15.15 4.93
CA THR A 173 13.06 15.33 5.62
C THR A 173 13.19 14.81 7.05
N THR A 174 12.94 15.65 8.02
CA THR A 174 12.88 15.27 9.44
C THR A 174 11.43 15.08 9.86
N ILE A 175 11.12 13.95 10.49
CA ILE A 175 9.80 13.64 11.04
C ILE A 175 9.95 13.34 12.53
N ILE A 176 9.14 14.00 13.36
CA ILE A 176 9.12 13.79 14.81
C ILE A 176 7.72 13.38 15.23
N TYR A 177 7.60 12.30 15.98
CA TYR A 177 6.37 11.86 16.63
C TYR A 177 6.69 11.20 17.97
N GLY A 178 6.02 11.63 19.04
CA GLY A 178 6.36 11.18 20.39
C GLY A 178 7.84 11.40 20.72
N ASP A 179 8.54 10.32 21.06
CA ASP A 179 9.96 10.33 21.43
C ASP A 179 10.87 9.87 20.27
N VAL A 180 10.30 9.73 19.07
CA VAL A 180 11.00 9.25 17.88
C VAL A 180 11.31 10.40 16.94
N CYS A 181 12.54 10.46 16.45
CA CYS A 181 13.00 11.38 15.42
C CYS A 181 13.57 10.58 14.22
N LEU A 182 13.05 10.87 13.04
CA LEU A 182 13.47 10.27 11.77
C LEU A 182 14.19 11.32 10.92
N LEU A 183 15.26 10.90 10.25
CA LEU A 183 16.06 11.74 9.36
C LEU A 183 16.17 11.12 7.97
#